data_0b0a42c65baf6203a28f798e3c9f7430
#
_entry.id   0b0a42c65baf6203a28f798e3c9f7430
#
_cell.length_a   1.000
_cell.length_b   1.000
_cell.length_c   1.000
_cell.angle_alpha   90.00
_cell.angle_beta   90.00
_cell.angle_gamma   90.00
#
_symmetry.space_group_name_H-M   'P 1'
#
loop_
_entity.id
_entity.type
_entity.pdbx_description
1 polymer ?
#
loop_
_entity_poly.entity_id
_entity_poly.type
_entity_poly.pdbx_seq_one_letter_code
_entity_poly.pdbx_strand_id
1 'polypeptide(L)'
;MDIGKAIYKILHDNIAVESMVGTRIAPNVMKQTSPFPFIVYDVSTDTPEGQKDSVALLDTATIMVSAYSKTYSEASKLANYIRTALDRVNGVYNAVNIQAINFDGYDDVFDDMSGSDGIYRKSLNFNVRIINSFNNIYSTAFDGVDDFVDIDSSGSIINTSTGAFSLWAKIGVMESSGYFINYRVDSNNQIQLLYHAASNEVRMNYKAGGTETSAALTDAIENDGLWHHIAGTWDSSGDIKIYLDSNLKDTTASSGTFTGTPAFCSIGSSGVSTSFFKGNIDEVILFNDELDSTEVSNLYNDGLPFNPQ
;
A
#
# COMPACT_ATOMS: atom_id res chain seq x y z
N MET A 1 -14.75 -7.39 2.17
CA MET A 1 -13.42 -8.02 1.93
C MET A 1 -13.66 -9.46 1.53
N ASP A 2 -12.93 -10.02 0.58
CA ASP A 2 -13.26 -11.35 0.03
C ASP A 2 -12.23 -12.40 0.50
N ILE A 3 -12.22 -12.66 1.80
CA ILE A 3 -11.34 -13.64 2.46
C ILE A 3 -11.45 -15.01 1.79
N GLY A 4 -12.66 -15.39 1.36
CA GLY A 4 -12.90 -16.66 0.69
C GLY A 4 -12.06 -16.82 -0.58
N LYS A 5 -11.85 -15.76 -1.38
CA LYS A 5 -10.98 -15.81 -2.56
C LYS A 5 -9.52 -16.01 -2.21
N ALA A 6 -9.05 -15.39 -1.11
CA ALA A 6 -7.69 -15.59 -0.63
C ALA A 6 -7.46 -17.03 -0.18
N ILE A 7 -8.39 -17.59 0.60
CA ILE A 7 -8.32 -19.00 1.04
C ILE A 7 -8.37 -19.97 -0.15
N TYR A 8 -9.26 -19.73 -1.12
CA TYR A 8 -9.28 -20.51 -2.35
C TYR A 8 -7.93 -20.50 -3.05
N LYS A 9 -7.33 -19.30 -3.23
CA LYS A 9 -6.03 -19.17 -3.90
C LYS A 9 -4.93 -19.93 -3.19
N ILE A 10 -4.81 -19.80 -1.87
CA ILE A 10 -3.79 -20.51 -1.08
C ILE A 10 -3.93 -22.01 -1.21
N LEU A 11 -5.16 -22.54 -1.11
CA LEU A 11 -5.42 -23.98 -1.23
C LEU A 11 -5.21 -24.50 -2.65
N HIS A 12 -5.67 -23.75 -3.66
CA HIS A 12 -5.54 -24.13 -5.06
C HIS A 12 -4.09 -24.13 -5.54
N ASP A 13 -3.29 -23.14 -5.11
CA ASP A 13 -1.88 -23.04 -5.53
C ASP A 13 -0.95 -23.99 -4.75
N ASN A 14 -1.47 -24.66 -3.73
CA ASN A 14 -0.70 -25.67 -2.99
C ASN A 14 -0.68 -26.99 -3.75
N ILE A 15 0.49 -27.40 -4.25
CA ILE A 15 0.69 -28.60 -5.08
C ILE A 15 0.12 -29.87 -4.43
N ALA A 16 0.27 -30.05 -3.11
CA ALA A 16 -0.20 -31.23 -2.41
C ALA A 16 -1.74 -31.27 -2.34
N VAL A 17 -2.38 -30.14 -2.12
CA VAL A 17 -3.84 -29.99 -2.12
C VAL A 17 -4.36 -30.17 -3.54
N GLU A 18 -3.80 -29.45 -4.52
CA GLU A 18 -4.20 -29.55 -5.93
C GLU A 18 -4.11 -30.96 -6.48
N SER A 19 -3.05 -31.70 -6.15
CA SER A 19 -2.86 -33.10 -6.60
C SER A 19 -3.98 -34.04 -6.15
N MET A 20 -4.66 -33.75 -5.04
CA MET A 20 -5.77 -34.57 -4.51
C MET A 20 -7.13 -34.10 -5.01
N VAL A 21 -7.36 -32.79 -5.07
CA VAL A 21 -8.70 -32.27 -5.32
C VAL A 21 -8.82 -31.48 -6.63
N GLY A 22 -7.70 -31.07 -7.26
CA GLY A 22 -7.74 -30.18 -8.41
C GLY A 22 -8.55 -28.91 -8.14
N THR A 23 -9.54 -28.64 -8.97
CA THR A 23 -10.45 -27.47 -8.81
C THR A 23 -11.66 -27.73 -7.89
N ARG A 24 -11.72 -28.90 -7.21
CA ARG A 24 -12.85 -29.26 -6.34
C ARG A 24 -12.71 -28.62 -4.94
N ILE A 25 -12.66 -27.30 -4.94
CA ILE A 25 -12.61 -26.44 -3.76
C ILE A 25 -13.76 -25.43 -3.92
N ALA A 26 -14.69 -25.39 -2.98
CA ALA A 26 -15.87 -24.53 -3.08
C ALA A 26 -16.20 -23.82 -1.76
N PRO A 27 -16.73 -22.60 -1.80
CA PRO A 27 -17.29 -21.96 -0.63
C PRO A 27 -18.66 -22.56 -0.28
N ASN A 28 -18.94 -22.69 1.01
CA ASN A 28 -20.22 -23.08 1.61
C ASN A 28 -20.76 -24.45 1.16
N VAL A 29 -20.82 -24.75 -0.13
CA VAL A 29 -21.41 -25.99 -0.63
C VAL A 29 -20.71 -26.48 -1.90
N MET A 30 -20.55 -27.81 -1.99
CA MET A 30 -20.10 -28.49 -3.20
C MET A 30 -21.29 -29.05 -3.99
N LYS A 31 -21.18 -29.08 -5.33
CA LYS A 31 -22.20 -29.72 -6.18
C LYS A 31 -22.32 -31.22 -5.82
N GLN A 32 -23.54 -31.73 -5.69
CA GLN A 32 -23.81 -33.14 -5.33
C GLN A 32 -23.15 -34.18 -6.24
N THR A 33 -22.89 -33.81 -7.51
CA THR A 33 -22.27 -34.70 -8.51
C THR A 33 -20.74 -34.63 -8.50
N SER A 34 -20.14 -33.83 -7.60
CA SER A 34 -18.67 -33.69 -7.56
C SER A 34 -18.05 -34.98 -7.03
N PRO A 35 -17.00 -35.50 -7.70
CA PRO A 35 -16.28 -36.67 -7.22
C PRO A 35 -15.49 -36.38 -5.94
N PHE A 36 -15.30 -37.37 -5.10
CA PHE A 36 -14.40 -37.30 -3.94
C PHE A 36 -12.94 -37.49 -4.35
N PRO A 37 -11.96 -36.99 -3.56
CA PRO A 37 -12.15 -36.06 -2.46
C PRO A 37 -12.41 -34.61 -2.94
N PHE A 38 -12.96 -33.77 -2.04
CA PHE A 38 -13.15 -32.35 -2.30
C PHE A 38 -13.04 -31.53 -1.01
N ILE A 39 -12.92 -30.21 -1.15
CA ILE A 39 -12.83 -29.26 -0.05
C ILE A 39 -14.04 -28.30 -0.09
N VAL A 40 -14.63 -28.06 1.08
CA VAL A 40 -15.59 -26.96 1.29
C VAL A 40 -15.02 -26.07 2.38
N TYR A 41 -15.09 -24.76 2.20
CA TYR A 41 -14.70 -23.80 3.21
C TYR A 41 -15.81 -22.79 3.49
N ASP A 42 -15.90 -22.38 4.76
CA ASP A 42 -16.87 -21.40 5.26
C ASP A 42 -16.13 -20.29 6.00
N VAL A 43 -16.57 -19.05 5.81
CA VAL A 43 -16.16 -17.91 6.63
C VAL A 43 -17.28 -17.63 7.61
N SER A 44 -17.07 -17.90 8.89
CA SER A 44 -18.16 -17.90 9.89
C SER A 44 -18.33 -16.58 10.64
N THR A 45 -17.24 -15.84 10.84
CA THR A 45 -17.25 -14.53 11.49
C THR A 45 -16.18 -13.64 10.91
N ASP A 46 -16.49 -12.37 10.77
CA ASP A 46 -15.56 -11.30 10.41
C ASP A 46 -15.80 -10.17 11.42
N THR A 47 -14.87 -10.01 12.35
CA THR A 47 -15.03 -9.08 13.46
C THR A 47 -13.88 -8.07 13.45
N PRO A 48 -14.19 -6.77 13.31
CA PRO A 48 -13.18 -5.73 13.44
C PRO A 48 -12.57 -5.72 14.85
N GLU A 49 -11.26 -5.75 14.96
CA GLU A 49 -10.56 -5.49 16.22
C GLU A 49 -10.55 -3.97 16.47
N GLY A 50 -11.67 -3.42 16.95
CA GLY A 50 -11.85 -1.99 17.17
C GLY A 50 -10.93 -1.43 18.25
N GLN A 51 -10.25 -0.33 17.96
CA GLN A 51 -9.66 0.55 18.96
C GLN A 51 -10.65 1.68 19.26
N LYS A 52 -10.64 2.16 20.51
CA LYS A 52 -11.68 3.06 21.05
C LYS A 52 -11.86 4.38 20.26
N ASP A 53 -10.84 4.83 19.53
CA ASP A 53 -10.81 6.13 18.86
C ASP A 53 -10.26 6.08 17.41
N SER A 54 -10.17 4.88 16.77
CA SER A 54 -9.66 4.75 15.40
C SER A 54 -10.35 3.62 14.63
N VAL A 55 -10.28 3.67 13.31
CA VAL A 55 -10.73 2.58 12.44
C VAL A 55 -9.92 1.31 12.76
N ALA A 56 -10.59 0.16 12.84
CA ALA A 56 -9.92 -1.11 13.11
C ALA A 56 -8.86 -1.42 12.04
N LEU A 57 -7.60 -1.51 12.49
CA LEU A 57 -6.45 -1.86 11.64
C LEU A 57 -6.42 -3.35 11.27
N LEU A 58 -7.07 -4.15 12.10
CA LEU A 58 -7.08 -5.59 12.01
C LEU A 58 -8.52 -6.08 12.08
N ASP A 59 -8.87 -6.97 11.17
CA ASP A 59 -10.06 -7.79 11.29
C ASP A 59 -9.64 -9.22 11.63
N THR A 60 -10.44 -9.88 12.47
CA THR A 60 -10.28 -11.29 12.75
C THR A 60 -11.45 -12.06 12.18
N ALA A 61 -11.17 -12.99 11.29
CA ALA A 61 -12.14 -13.91 10.73
C ALA A 61 -11.88 -15.34 11.21
N THR A 62 -12.95 -16.07 11.48
CA THR A 62 -12.88 -17.51 11.70
C THR A 62 -13.30 -18.24 10.44
N ILE A 63 -12.46 -19.12 9.94
CA ILE A 63 -12.75 -19.97 8.80
C ILE A 63 -12.75 -21.44 9.20
N MET A 64 -13.67 -22.18 8.61
CA MET A 64 -13.71 -23.63 8.71
C MET A 64 -13.43 -24.22 7.31
N VAL A 65 -12.46 -25.12 7.21
CA VAL A 65 -12.11 -25.82 5.95
C VAL A 65 -12.29 -27.30 6.15
N SER A 66 -13.22 -27.88 5.40
CA SER A 66 -13.64 -29.28 5.53
C SER A 66 -13.15 -30.12 4.36
N ALA A 67 -12.42 -31.18 4.67
CA ALA A 67 -11.99 -32.23 3.73
C ALA A 67 -13.02 -33.36 3.71
N TYR A 68 -13.53 -33.68 2.54
CA TYR A 68 -14.52 -34.75 2.33
C TYR A 68 -13.91 -35.89 1.51
N SER A 69 -14.11 -37.13 1.96
CA SER A 69 -13.68 -38.35 1.22
C SER A 69 -14.55 -39.56 1.53
N LYS A 70 -14.43 -40.60 0.67
CA LYS A 70 -15.02 -41.91 0.89
C LYS A 70 -14.21 -42.78 1.85
N THR A 71 -12.99 -42.44 2.15
CA THR A 71 -12.12 -43.17 3.08
C THR A 71 -11.56 -42.25 4.16
N TYR A 72 -11.44 -42.79 5.37
CA TYR A 72 -10.83 -42.05 6.50
C TYR A 72 -9.38 -41.66 6.23
N SER A 73 -8.62 -42.55 5.64
CA SER A 73 -7.19 -42.32 5.32
C SER A 73 -7.00 -41.13 4.36
N GLU A 74 -7.85 -41.05 3.32
CA GLU A 74 -7.78 -39.98 2.32
C GLU A 74 -8.27 -38.64 2.90
N ALA A 75 -9.36 -38.64 3.68
CA ALA A 75 -9.81 -37.46 4.39
C ALA A 75 -8.74 -36.91 5.35
N SER A 76 -8.08 -37.80 6.11
CA SER A 76 -6.99 -37.43 7.02
C SER A 76 -5.77 -36.88 6.29
N LYS A 77 -5.40 -37.47 5.16
CA LYS A 77 -4.28 -37.00 4.34
C LYS A 77 -4.57 -35.61 3.78
N LEU A 78 -5.78 -35.42 3.24
CA LEU A 78 -6.21 -34.13 2.71
C LEU A 78 -6.26 -33.05 3.80
N ALA A 79 -6.78 -33.37 4.99
CA ALA A 79 -6.80 -32.47 6.14
C ALA A 79 -5.39 -32.02 6.56
N ASN A 80 -4.41 -32.94 6.56
CA ASN A 80 -3.01 -32.59 6.83
C ASN A 80 -2.43 -31.65 5.79
N TYR A 81 -2.75 -31.83 4.51
CA TYR A 81 -2.32 -30.93 3.44
C TYR A 81 -2.96 -29.54 3.57
N ILE A 82 -4.26 -29.48 3.89
CA ILE A 82 -4.97 -28.22 4.18
C ILE A 82 -4.29 -27.49 5.32
N ARG A 83 -4.00 -28.18 6.44
CA ARG A 83 -3.31 -27.58 7.58
C ARG A 83 -1.94 -27.04 7.18
N THR A 84 -1.14 -27.82 6.47
CA THR A 84 0.20 -27.38 6.03
C THR A 84 0.12 -26.19 5.06
N ALA A 85 -0.93 -26.11 4.25
CA ALA A 85 -1.13 -25.03 3.28
C ALA A 85 -1.55 -23.72 3.95
N LEU A 86 -2.29 -23.78 5.05
CA LEU A 86 -2.90 -22.60 5.68
C LEU A 86 -2.23 -22.15 6.99
N ASP A 87 -1.72 -23.09 7.80
CA ASP A 87 -1.20 -22.76 9.13
C ASP A 87 0.07 -21.90 9.03
N ARG A 88 0.09 -20.76 9.71
CA ARG A 88 1.17 -19.76 9.75
C ARG A 88 1.44 -19.05 8.42
N VAL A 89 0.47 -19.04 7.53
CA VAL A 89 0.56 -18.27 6.27
C VAL A 89 0.37 -16.80 6.56
N ASN A 90 1.16 -15.98 5.89
CA ASN A 90 1.03 -14.53 5.81
C ASN A 90 1.30 -14.05 4.37
N GLY A 91 0.95 -12.82 4.06
CA GLY A 91 1.16 -12.21 2.74
C GLY A 91 -0.13 -11.75 2.07
N VAL A 92 0.00 -11.28 0.84
CA VAL A 92 -1.12 -10.75 0.05
C VAL A 92 -1.64 -11.81 -0.92
N TYR A 93 -2.91 -12.15 -0.81
CA TYR A 93 -3.59 -13.12 -1.67
C TYR A 93 -4.90 -12.52 -2.20
N ASN A 94 -5.01 -12.37 -3.53
CA ASN A 94 -6.16 -11.74 -4.18
C ASN A 94 -6.55 -10.39 -3.54
N ALA A 95 -5.57 -9.51 -3.34
CA ALA A 95 -5.73 -8.20 -2.69
C ALA A 95 -6.20 -8.25 -1.22
N VAL A 96 -6.13 -9.40 -0.55
CA VAL A 96 -6.38 -9.56 0.88
C VAL A 96 -5.03 -9.67 1.58
N ASN A 97 -4.71 -8.71 2.45
CA ASN A 97 -3.47 -8.72 3.21
C ASN A 97 -3.65 -9.54 4.50
N ILE A 98 -3.14 -10.76 4.49
CA ILE A 98 -3.23 -11.69 5.61
C ILE A 98 -2.00 -11.51 6.50
N GLN A 99 -2.20 -11.06 7.73
CA GLN A 99 -1.15 -10.97 8.73
C GLN A 99 -0.75 -12.35 9.27
N ALA A 100 -1.75 -13.19 9.54
CA ALA A 100 -1.53 -14.57 10.00
C ALA A 100 -2.78 -15.42 9.80
N ILE A 101 -2.56 -16.71 9.50
CA ILE A 101 -3.56 -17.75 9.63
C ILE A 101 -3.07 -18.72 10.71
N ASN A 102 -3.84 -18.92 11.76
CA ASN A 102 -3.49 -19.79 12.86
C ASN A 102 -4.49 -20.94 12.96
N PHE A 103 -3.98 -22.16 12.97
CA PHE A 103 -4.79 -23.34 13.21
C PHE A 103 -5.34 -23.36 14.65
N ASP A 104 -6.64 -23.58 14.80
CA ASP A 104 -7.34 -23.52 16.10
C ASP A 104 -7.88 -24.87 16.56
N GLY A 105 -8.03 -25.83 15.67
CA GLY A 105 -8.53 -27.15 16.01
C GLY A 105 -9.16 -27.87 14.83
N TYR A 106 -9.61 -29.08 15.08
CA TYR A 106 -10.35 -29.86 14.08
C TYR A 106 -11.44 -30.73 14.69
N ASP A 107 -12.43 -31.06 13.85
CA ASP A 107 -13.49 -32.03 14.15
C ASP A 107 -13.45 -33.18 13.14
N ASP A 108 -13.69 -34.39 13.64
CA ASP A 108 -13.81 -35.62 12.85
C ASP A 108 -15.26 -36.10 12.86
N VAL A 109 -15.87 -36.18 11.68
CA VAL A 109 -17.27 -36.61 11.55
C VAL A 109 -17.37 -37.70 10.47
N PHE A 110 -18.15 -38.70 10.78
CA PHE A 110 -18.58 -39.70 9.82
C PHE A 110 -20.09 -39.51 9.58
N ASP A 111 -20.44 -39.13 8.36
CA ASP A 111 -21.82 -39.00 7.94
C ASP A 111 -22.28 -40.31 7.28
N ASP A 112 -23.07 -41.08 8.02
CA ASP A 112 -23.69 -42.31 7.49
C ASP A 112 -24.88 -41.91 6.59
N MET A 113 -24.70 -42.08 5.30
CA MET A 113 -25.76 -41.83 4.32
C MET A 113 -26.58 -43.11 4.14
N SER A 114 -27.79 -43.16 4.66
CA SER A 114 -28.71 -44.29 4.58
C SER A 114 -28.73 -44.90 3.18
N GLY A 115 -28.17 -46.11 3.06
CA GLY A 115 -28.14 -46.90 1.83
C GLY A 115 -26.95 -46.69 0.91
N SER A 116 -25.90 -45.98 1.32
CA SER A 116 -24.64 -45.88 0.60
C SER A 116 -23.44 -45.93 1.55
N ASP A 117 -22.22 -46.10 1.00
CA ASP A 117 -21.00 -45.94 1.78
C ASP A 117 -20.94 -44.54 2.39
N GLY A 118 -20.68 -44.43 3.68
CA GLY A 118 -20.61 -43.15 4.41
C GLY A 118 -19.52 -42.24 3.90
N ILE A 119 -19.57 -40.99 4.35
CA ILE A 119 -18.63 -39.95 3.99
C ILE A 119 -17.85 -39.53 5.24
N TYR A 120 -16.52 -39.53 5.13
CA TYR A 120 -15.64 -39.00 6.16
C TYR A 120 -15.40 -37.52 5.91
N ARG A 121 -15.68 -36.69 6.93
CA ARG A 121 -15.44 -35.26 6.95
C ARG A 121 -14.45 -34.91 8.05
N LYS A 122 -13.37 -34.21 7.70
CA LYS A 122 -12.48 -33.56 8.66
C LYS A 122 -12.55 -32.07 8.48
N SER A 123 -13.09 -31.38 9.49
CA SER A 123 -13.22 -29.92 9.49
C SER A 123 -12.12 -29.29 10.33
N LEU A 124 -11.33 -28.39 9.73
CA LEU A 124 -10.25 -27.68 10.37
C LEU A 124 -10.69 -26.22 10.58
N ASN A 125 -10.49 -25.73 11.79
CA ASN A 125 -10.79 -24.36 12.15
C ASN A 125 -9.51 -23.53 12.18
N PHE A 126 -9.60 -22.30 11.63
CA PHE A 126 -8.49 -21.36 11.59
C PHE A 126 -8.98 -19.97 11.98
N ASN A 127 -8.15 -19.26 12.75
CA ASN A 127 -8.29 -17.84 13.00
C ASN A 127 -7.41 -17.08 12.01
N VAL A 128 -8.01 -16.21 11.22
CA VAL A 128 -7.33 -15.39 10.19
C VAL A 128 -7.31 -13.96 10.67
N ARG A 129 -6.12 -13.39 10.78
CA ARG A 129 -5.94 -11.96 11.04
C ARG A 129 -5.61 -11.27 9.71
N ILE A 130 -6.39 -10.24 9.43
CA ILE A 130 -6.33 -9.52 8.17
C ILE A 130 -5.97 -8.09 8.50
N ILE A 131 -4.93 -7.59 7.84
CA ILE A 131 -4.64 -6.17 7.86
C ILE A 131 -5.64 -5.53 6.91
N ASN A 132 -6.55 -4.74 7.45
CA ASN A 132 -7.31 -3.83 6.61
C ASN A 132 -6.30 -2.85 6.03
N SER A 133 -5.99 -2.99 4.75
CA SER A 133 -5.38 -1.87 4.06
C SER A 133 -6.35 -0.71 4.26
N PHE A 134 -5.93 0.31 4.99
CA PHE A 134 -6.70 1.53 5.01
C PHE A 134 -6.84 1.97 3.55
N ASN A 135 -8.06 2.03 3.06
CA ASN A 135 -8.33 3.09 2.14
C ASN A 135 -8.11 4.35 2.98
N ASN A 136 -6.96 4.97 2.85
CA ASN A 136 -6.78 6.31 3.36
C ASN A 136 -7.84 7.15 2.62
N ILE A 137 -8.98 7.37 3.29
CA ILE A 137 -10.11 8.13 2.74
C ILE A 137 -9.99 9.61 3.12
N TYR A 138 -8.97 9.96 3.90
CA TYR A 138 -8.70 11.32 4.34
C TYR A 138 -7.46 11.84 3.64
N SER A 139 -7.56 13.02 3.13
CA SER A 139 -6.45 13.79 2.58
C SER A 139 -6.61 15.25 2.97
N THR A 140 -5.52 15.99 3.00
CA THR A 140 -5.59 17.44 3.20
C THR A 140 -5.97 18.10 1.88
N ALA A 141 -7.07 18.83 1.88
CA ALA A 141 -7.50 19.62 0.73
C ALA A 141 -6.94 21.06 0.84
N PHE A 142 -6.47 21.58 -0.27
CA PHE A 142 -5.94 22.92 -0.43
C PHE A 142 -6.74 23.64 -1.52
N ASP A 143 -7.21 24.86 -1.25
CA ASP A 143 -8.08 25.61 -2.17
C ASP A 143 -7.31 26.46 -3.20
N GLY A 144 -5.99 26.62 -3.00
CA GLY A 144 -5.12 27.42 -3.85
C GLY A 144 -5.12 28.91 -3.51
N VAL A 145 -5.69 29.31 -2.38
CA VAL A 145 -5.84 30.72 -1.97
C VAL A 145 -4.97 31.07 -0.77
N ASP A 146 -5.09 30.33 0.35
CA ASP A 146 -4.37 30.62 1.59
C ASP A 146 -4.09 29.36 2.46
N ASP A 147 -4.47 28.18 2.00
CA ASP A 147 -4.24 26.94 2.74
C ASP A 147 -2.78 26.49 2.70
N PHE A 148 -2.23 26.18 3.87
CA PHE A 148 -0.93 25.52 4.01
C PHE A 148 -0.78 24.87 5.38
N VAL A 149 0.17 23.94 5.47
CA VAL A 149 0.62 23.34 6.74
C VAL A 149 2.01 23.89 7.05
N ASP A 150 2.15 24.55 8.22
CA ASP A 150 3.42 25.02 8.74
C ASP A 150 4.21 23.84 9.33
N ILE A 151 5.41 23.60 8.80
CA ILE A 151 6.34 22.57 9.27
C ILE A 151 7.73 23.14 9.56
N ASP A 152 7.84 24.42 9.94
CA ASP A 152 9.10 25.11 10.21
C ASP A 152 10.02 24.37 11.19
N SER A 153 9.42 23.69 12.18
CA SER A 153 10.17 22.87 13.14
C SER A 153 10.99 21.74 12.51
N SER A 154 10.60 21.27 11.32
CA SER A 154 11.28 20.23 10.58
C SER A 154 12.54 20.71 9.84
N GLY A 155 12.69 22.02 9.67
CA GLY A 155 13.82 22.60 8.95
C GLY A 155 15.18 22.31 9.58
N SER A 156 15.22 22.09 10.90
CA SER A 156 16.46 21.75 11.61
C SER A 156 16.85 20.27 11.51
N ILE A 157 15.97 19.39 11.04
CA ILE A 157 16.21 17.94 10.95
C ILE A 157 16.40 17.47 9.51
N ILE A 158 16.08 18.28 8.50
CA ILE A 158 16.31 17.93 7.10
C ILE A 158 17.81 17.89 6.79
N ASN A 159 18.23 16.86 6.09
CA ASN A 159 19.58 16.82 5.50
C ASN A 159 19.57 17.58 4.16
N THR A 160 20.16 18.77 4.13
CA THR A 160 20.18 19.60 2.93
C THR A 160 21.16 19.14 1.84
N SER A 161 22.03 18.17 2.15
CA SER A 161 23.00 17.62 1.19
C SER A 161 22.43 16.43 0.42
N THR A 162 21.61 15.60 1.06
CA THR A 162 20.98 14.45 0.43
C THR A 162 19.62 14.18 1.09
N GLY A 163 18.66 13.71 0.32
CA GLY A 163 17.33 13.39 0.85
C GLY A 163 16.30 13.14 -0.23
N ALA A 164 15.07 12.94 0.21
CA ALA A 164 13.93 12.77 -0.68
C ALA A 164 12.62 13.27 -0.06
N PHE A 165 11.71 13.69 -0.92
CA PHE A 165 10.29 13.88 -0.64
C PHE A 165 9.49 12.77 -1.31
N SER A 166 8.50 12.26 -0.62
CA SER A 166 7.50 11.33 -1.17
C SER A 166 6.12 11.79 -0.71
N LEU A 167 5.17 11.83 -1.62
CA LEU A 167 3.78 12.20 -1.32
C LEU A 167 2.82 11.65 -2.38
N TRP A 168 1.55 11.57 -1.99
CA TRP A 168 0.45 11.42 -2.93
C TRP A 168 -0.21 12.77 -3.17
N ALA A 169 -0.50 13.07 -4.43
CA ALA A 169 -1.19 14.29 -4.81
C ALA A 169 -2.26 14.04 -5.86
N LYS A 170 -3.36 14.77 -5.73
CA LYS A 170 -4.37 14.93 -6.76
C LYS A 170 -4.43 16.42 -7.09
N ILE A 171 -3.90 16.78 -8.27
CA ILE A 171 -3.71 18.17 -8.67
C ILE A 171 -5.01 18.70 -9.26
N GLY A 172 -5.52 19.80 -8.70
CA GLY A 172 -6.64 20.53 -9.25
C GLY A 172 -6.22 21.46 -10.41
N VAL A 173 -7.15 22.24 -10.92
CA VAL A 173 -6.84 23.29 -11.91
C VAL A 173 -5.94 24.34 -11.29
N MET A 174 -4.72 24.48 -11.78
CA MET A 174 -3.70 25.41 -11.30
C MET A 174 -3.59 26.62 -12.23
N GLU A 175 -3.97 27.80 -11.76
CA GLU A 175 -3.82 29.06 -12.50
C GLU A 175 -2.43 29.70 -12.33
N SER A 176 -1.71 29.27 -11.31
CA SER A 176 -0.35 29.69 -10.97
C SER A 176 0.45 28.54 -10.41
N SER A 177 1.77 28.70 -10.31
CA SER A 177 2.62 27.70 -9.65
C SER A 177 2.21 27.49 -8.20
N GLY A 178 2.20 26.25 -7.74
CA GLY A 178 1.88 25.87 -6.36
C GLY A 178 2.87 24.84 -5.83
N TYR A 179 3.07 24.84 -4.53
CA TYR A 179 4.08 23.99 -3.89
C TYR A 179 3.44 22.84 -3.15
N PHE A 180 3.86 21.63 -3.44
CA PHE A 180 3.51 20.47 -2.62
C PHE A 180 4.24 20.53 -1.28
N ILE A 181 5.57 20.77 -1.35
CA ILE A 181 6.41 20.88 -0.18
C ILE A 181 7.55 21.88 -0.45
N ASN A 182 7.87 22.69 0.54
CA ASN A 182 8.89 23.72 0.45
C ASN A 182 9.77 23.73 1.70
N TYR A 183 11.08 23.71 1.51
CA TYR A 183 12.09 23.97 2.51
C TYR A 183 12.98 25.12 2.04
N ARG A 184 13.01 26.21 2.78
CA ARG A 184 13.68 27.43 2.36
C ARG A 184 14.46 28.08 3.49
N VAL A 185 15.71 28.45 3.20
CA VAL A 185 16.50 29.37 4.03
C VAL A 185 16.26 30.79 3.56
N ASP A 186 16.53 31.07 2.29
CA ASP A 186 16.43 32.37 1.62
C ASP A 186 16.12 32.20 0.12
N SER A 187 16.30 33.24 -0.68
CA SER A 187 16.10 33.18 -2.14
C SER A 187 17.16 32.36 -2.88
N ASN A 188 18.28 32.01 -2.24
CA ASN A 188 19.42 31.31 -2.85
C ASN A 188 19.55 29.86 -2.41
N ASN A 189 18.84 29.47 -1.34
CA ASN A 189 18.94 28.13 -0.76
C ASN A 189 17.53 27.59 -0.48
N GLN A 190 17.08 26.65 -1.35
CA GLN A 190 15.71 26.12 -1.35
C GLN A 190 15.72 24.65 -1.84
N ILE A 191 14.88 23.82 -1.23
CA ILE A 191 14.57 22.45 -1.66
C ILE A 191 13.07 22.36 -1.79
N GLN A 192 12.56 22.07 -2.99
CA GLN A 192 11.15 22.24 -3.29
C GLN A 192 10.62 21.18 -4.24
N LEU A 193 9.44 20.68 -3.94
CA LEU A 193 8.63 19.92 -4.89
C LEU A 193 7.41 20.77 -5.23
N LEU A 194 7.23 21.10 -6.50
CA LEU A 194 6.23 22.08 -6.92
C LEU A 194 5.61 21.78 -8.29
N TYR A 195 4.41 22.27 -8.52
CA TYR A 195 3.83 22.43 -9.84
C TYR A 195 4.22 23.78 -10.44
N HIS A 196 4.81 23.79 -11.63
CA HIS A 196 5.24 24.98 -12.35
C HIS A 196 4.29 25.30 -13.50
N ALA A 197 3.38 26.26 -13.28
CA ALA A 197 2.26 26.53 -14.20
C ALA A 197 2.72 26.99 -15.60
N ALA A 198 3.82 27.77 -15.70
CA ALA A 198 4.26 28.31 -16.98
C ALA A 198 4.70 27.24 -18.01
N SER A 199 5.14 26.07 -17.54
CA SER A 199 5.56 24.95 -18.38
C SER A 199 4.66 23.71 -18.24
N ASN A 200 3.65 23.76 -17.35
CA ASN A 200 2.79 22.64 -17.01
C ASN A 200 3.58 21.40 -16.58
N GLU A 201 4.46 21.58 -15.59
CA GLU A 201 5.39 20.56 -15.13
C GLU A 201 5.34 20.43 -13.60
N VAL A 202 5.53 19.23 -13.09
CA VAL A 202 5.94 19.05 -11.70
C VAL A 202 7.46 19.00 -11.65
N ARG A 203 8.06 19.72 -10.72
CA ARG A 203 9.50 19.84 -10.59
C ARG A 203 9.98 19.50 -9.19
N MET A 204 11.07 18.75 -9.14
CA MET A 204 11.95 18.70 -7.98
C MET A 204 13.04 19.76 -8.18
N ASN A 205 13.02 20.83 -7.38
CA ASN A 205 13.99 21.94 -7.43
C ASN A 205 14.94 21.86 -6.26
N TYR A 206 16.23 21.98 -6.57
CA TYR A 206 17.29 22.16 -5.60
C TYR A 206 18.06 23.43 -5.95
N LYS A 207 17.91 24.45 -5.13
CA LYS A 207 18.63 25.70 -5.31
C LYS A 207 19.67 25.86 -4.22
N ALA A 208 20.93 25.97 -4.60
CA ALA A 208 22.08 26.01 -3.70
C ALA A 208 23.05 27.12 -4.07
N GLY A 209 23.26 28.07 -3.16
CA GLY A 209 24.12 29.24 -3.39
C GLY A 209 23.67 30.11 -4.58
N GLY A 210 22.35 30.14 -4.84
CA GLY A 210 21.76 30.89 -5.96
C GLY A 210 21.68 30.14 -7.29
N THR A 211 22.35 29.00 -7.42
CA THR A 211 22.24 28.13 -8.61
C THR A 211 21.06 27.18 -8.45
N GLU A 212 20.13 27.18 -9.39
CA GLU A 212 18.96 26.31 -9.39
C GLU A 212 19.17 25.12 -10.33
N THR A 213 18.92 23.93 -9.83
CA THR A 213 18.89 22.67 -10.57
C THR A 213 17.49 22.08 -10.42
N SER A 214 16.90 21.61 -11.53
CA SER A 214 15.55 21.03 -11.53
C SER A 214 15.52 19.74 -12.31
N ALA A 215 14.88 18.73 -11.78
CA ALA A 215 14.38 17.59 -12.52
C ALA A 215 12.88 17.79 -12.76
N ALA A 216 12.41 17.61 -13.99
CA ALA A 216 11.07 17.98 -14.42
C ALA A 216 10.26 16.78 -14.92
N LEU A 217 9.03 16.67 -14.43
CA LEU A 217 8.01 15.76 -14.88
C LEU A 217 7.07 16.50 -15.84
N THR A 218 7.07 16.09 -17.10
CA THR A 218 6.28 16.72 -18.19
C THR A 218 4.98 16.00 -18.50
N ASP A 219 4.63 14.96 -17.74
CA ASP A 219 3.36 14.25 -17.87
C ASP A 219 2.21 15.18 -17.44
N ALA A 220 1.11 15.17 -18.20
CA ALA A 220 -0.06 16.01 -17.94
C ALA A 220 -0.92 15.38 -16.83
N ILE A 221 -0.55 15.60 -15.58
CA ILE A 221 -1.28 15.10 -14.40
C ILE A 221 -2.12 16.18 -13.70
N GLU A 222 -2.10 17.41 -14.21
CA GLU A 222 -2.95 18.47 -13.71
C GLU A 222 -4.41 18.23 -14.11
N ASN A 223 -5.29 18.27 -13.10
CA ASN A 223 -6.75 18.18 -13.29
C ASN A 223 -7.24 16.93 -14.05
N ASP A 224 -6.48 15.84 -14.04
CA ASP A 224 -6.91 14.56 -14.61
C ASP A 224 -7.88 13.78 -13.69
N GLY A 225 -8.02 14.25 -12.45
CA GLY A 225 -8.91 13.68 -11.44
C GLY A 225 -8.35 12.45 -10.74
N LEU A 226 -7.08 12.09 -10.98
CA LEU A 226 -6.43 10.92 -10.42
C LEU A 226 -5.50 11.29 -9.27
N TRP A 227 -5.20 10.32 -8.43
CA TRP A 227 -4.13 10.37 -7.45
C TRP A 227 -2.84 9.88 -8.08
N HIS A 228 -1.77 10.61 -7.85
CA HIS A 228 -0.43 10.24 -8.29
C HIS A 228 0.54 10.23 -7.11
N HIS A 229 1.41 9.23 -7.09
CA HIS A 229 2.55 9.20 -6.21
C HIS A 229 3.69 9.98 -6.85
N ILE A 230 4.18 10.99 -6.17
CA ILE A 230 5.27 11.85 -6.64
C ILE A 230 6.41 11.75 -5.63
N ALA A 231 7.59 11.40 -6.11
CA ALA A 231 8.80 11.43 -5.31
C ALA A 231 9.88 12.27 -5.99
N GLY A 232 10.56 13.11 -5.20
CA GLY A 232 11.69 13.90 -5.65
C GLY A 232 12.88 13.65 -4.74
N THR A 233 14.05 13.37 -5.32
CA THR A 233 15.29 13.14 -4.56
C THR A 233 16.32 14.22 -4.86
N TRP A 234 17.24 14.45 -3.93
CA TRP A 234 18.39 15.33 -4.14
C TRP A 234 19.65 14.72 -3.52
N ASP A 235 20.75 14.87 -4.24
CA ASP A 235 22.11 14.69 -3.76
C ASP A 235 22.97 15.87 -4.26
N SER A 236 23.52 16.65 -3.36
CA SER A 236 24.34 17.83 -3.67
C SER A 236 25.63 17.52 -4.41
N SER A 237 26.08 16.27 -4.37
CA SER A 237 27.27 15.75 -5.05
C SER A 237 26.96 14.85 -6.24
N GLY A 238 25.68 14.56 -6.48
CA GLY A 238 25.16 13.65 -7.49
C GLY A 238 24.07 14.28 -8.35
N ASP A 239 22.88 13.72 -8.29
CA ASP A 239 21.76 14.08 -9.15
C ASP A 239 20.53 14.50 -8.36
N ILE A 240 19.69 15.32 -9.02
CA ILE A 240 18.30 15.58 -8.64
C ILE A 240 17.42 14.71 -9.52
N LYS A 241 16.49 13.95 -8.92
CA LYS A 241 15.61 13.05 -9.67
C LYS A 241 14.14 13.30 -9.32
N ILE A 242 13.26 13.01 -10.27
CA ILE A 242 11.81 13.02 -10.06
C ILE A 242 11.18 11.74 -10.58
N TYR A 243 10.24 11.22 -9.80
CA TYR A 243 9.50 9.99 -10.10
C TYR A 243 7.99 10.27 -10.10
N LEU A 244 7.28 9.60 -10.99
CA LEU A 244 5.83 9.54 -11.04
C LEU A 244 5.38 8.08 -11.04
N ASP A 245 4.53 7.70 -10.09
CA ASP A 245 3.95 6.36 -9.99
C ASP A 245 5.03 5.27 -10.13
N SER A 246 6.06 5.37 -9.29
CA SER A 246 7.29 4.56 -9.24
C SER A 246 8.26 4.71 -10.42
N ASN A 247 7.88 5.39 -11.49
CA ASN A 247 8.72 5.50 -12.69
C ASN A 247 9.60 6.73 -12.63
N LEU A 248 10.93 6.56 -12.81
CA LEU A 248 11.86 7.67 -12.97
C LEU A 248 11.53 8.45 -14.26
N LYS A 249 11.33 9.76 -14.13
CA LYS A 249 10.93 10.64 -15.23
C LYS A 249 12.06 11.53 -15.71
N ASP A 250 12.85 12.06 -14.79
CA ASP A 250 13.98 12.92 -15.14
C ASP A 250 15.10 12.83 -14.11
N THR A 251 16.32 13.10 -14.56
CA THR A 251 17.55 13.16 -13.76
C THR A 251 18.39 14.31 -14.23
N THR A 252 18.78 15.19 -13.32
CA THR A 252 19.62 16.37 -13.62
C THR A 252 20.77 16.45 -12.61
N ALA A 253 21.99 16.59 -13.09
CA ALA A 253 23.16 16.74 -12.22
C ALA A 253 23.02 17.97 -11.33
N SER A 254 23.20 17.80 -10.02
CA SER A 254 23.09 18.88 -9.05
C SER A 254 24.26 19.85 -9.17
N SER A 255 24.06 21.09 -8.73
CA SER A 255 25.09 22.12 -8.71
C SER A 255 24.88 23.10 -7.56
N GLY A 256 25.97 23.76 -7.20
CA GLY A 256 25.97 24.75 -6.11
C GLY A 256 26.28 24.12 -4.74
N THR A 257 26.32 24.98 -3.73
CA THR A 257 26.53 24.61 -2.33
C THR A 257 25.41 25.17 -1.50
N PHE A 258 24.61 24.30 -0.90
CA PHE A 258 23.53 24.72 -0.01
C PHE A 258 24.09 25.21 1.32
N THR A 259 23.61 26.35 1.79
CA THR A 259 24.07 26.95 3.04
C THR A 259 22.89 27.39 3.90
N GLY A 260 23.06 27.26 5.23
CA GLY A 260 22.04 27.63 6.20
C GLY A 260 21.08 26.49 6.55
N THR A 261 20.24 26.73 7.52
CA THR A 261 19.17 25.82 7.99
C THR A 261 17.84 26.38 7.53
N PRO A 262 16.99 25.60 6.85
CA PRO A 262 15.66 26.04 6.46
C PRO A 262 14.85 26.51 7.67
N ALA A 263 14.23 27.68 7.53
CA ALA A 263 13.41 28.31 8.56
C ALA A 263 11.99 28.63 8.06
N PHE A 264 11.74 28.42 6.78
CA PHE A 264 10.43 28.55 6.14
C PHE A 264 10.11 27.22 5.47
N CYS A 265 9.35 26.37 6.17
CA CYS A 265 9.04 25.02 5.72
C CYS A 265 7.52 24.83 5.71
N SER A 266 6.97 24.40 4.58
CA SER A 266 5.52 24.29 4.43
C SER A 266 5.11 23.18 3.45
N ILE A 267 3.90 22.66 3.65
CA ILE A 267 3.17 21.84 2.69
C ILE A 267 2.03 22.69 2.15
N GLY A 268 1.82 22.68 0.83
CA GLY A 268 0.75 23.41 0.18
C GLY A 268 1.07 24.89 -0.18
N SER A 269 2.26 25.40 0.17
CA SER A 269 2.64 26.78 -0.17
C SER A 269 4.15 26.96 -0.32
N SER A 270 4.56 28.14 -0.80
CA SER A 270 5.98 28.53 -0.86
C SER A 270 6.55 29.04 0.48
N GLY A 271 5.78 28.99 1.57
CA GLY A 271 6.15 29.55 2.87
C GLY A 271 6.07 31.08 2.95
N VAL A 272 5.57 31.75 1.93
CA VAL A 272 5.21 33.17 1.87
C VAL A 272 3.79 33.26 1.33
N SER A 273 3.12 34.37 1.54
CA SER A 273 1.70 34.58 1.23
C SER A 273 1.33 34.52 -0.27
N THR A 274 2.01 33.73 -1.06
CA THR A 274 1.79 33.54 -2.50
C THR A 274 2.13 32.11 -2.91
N SER A 275 1.57 31.65 -4.05
CA SER A 275 1.89 30.35 -4.66
C SER A 275 1.38 29.16 -3.84
N PHE A 276 0.09 29.18 -3.58
CA PHE A 276 -0.62 28.10 -2.89
C PHE A 276 -0.95 26.95 -3.87
N PHE A 277 -0.86 25.74 -3.37
CA PHE A 277 -1.27 24.55 -4.10
C PHE A 277 -2.80 24.42 -4.10
N LYS A 278 -3.37 23.92 -5.19
CA LYS A 278 -4.79 23.60 -5.29
C LYS A 278 -4.98 22.12 -5.62
N GLY A 279 -5.67 21.42 -4.74
CA GLY A 279 -5.90 19.98 -4.86
C GLY A 279 -5.85 19.28 -3.53
N ASN A 280 -5.52 18.01 -3.55
CA ASN A 280 -5.37 17.21 -2.34
C ASN A 280 -3.95 16.69 -2.23
N ILE A 281 -3.40 16.66 -1.02
CA ILE A 281 -2.09 16.07 -0.70
C ILE A 281 -2.29 15.07 0.43
N ASP A 282 -1.54 13.98 0.37
CA ASP A 282 -1.55 12.92 1.35
C ASP A 282 -0.18 12.25 1.49
N GLU A 283 0.01 11.55 2.59
CA GLU A 283 1.20 10.70 2.87
C GLU A 283 2.53 11.41 2.60
N VAL A 284 2.67 12.65 3.08
CA VAL A 284 3.91 13.41 2.92
C VAL A 284 4.99 12.83 3.83
N ILE A 285 6.07 12.34 3.23
CA ILE A 285 7.22 11.78 3.94
C ILE A 285 8.49 12.51 3.51
N LEU A 286 9.34 12.83 4.50
CA LEU A 286 10.68 13.36 4.31
C LEU A 286 11.71 12.29 4.66
N PHE A 287 12.68 12.09 3.77
CA PHE A 287 13.82 11.22 3.99
C PHE A 287 15.12 12.04 4.02
N ASN A 288 16.04 11.67 4.91
CA ASN A 288 17.35 12.29 5.06
C ASN A 288 18.45 11.63 4.21
N ASP A 289 18.03 10.67 3.37
CA ASP A 289 18.86 10.03 2.35
C ASP A 289 18.11 9.99 1.02
N GLU A 290 18.88 9.91 -0.09
CA GLU A 290 18.31 9.71 -1.41
C GLU A 290 17.61 8.35 -1.49
N LEU A 291 16.42 8.32 -2.07
CA LEU A 291 15.69 7.07 -2.33
C LEU A 291 16.14 6.48 -3.68
N ASP A 292 16.39 5.17 -3.69
CA ASP A 292 16.56 4.42 -4.93
C ASP A 292 15.21 4.06 -5.59
N SER A 293 15.27 3.53 -6.81
CA SER A 293 14.05 3.17 -7.56
C SER A 293 13.23 2.05 -6.90
N THR A 294 13.87 1.18 -6.13
CA THR A 294 13.19 0.09 -5.41
C THR A 294 12.45 0.65 -4.21
N GLU A 295 13.07 1.57 -3.48
CA GLU A 295 12.46 2.24 -2.34
C GLU A 295 11.28 3.11 -2.78
N VAL A 296 11.41 3.86 -3.88
CA VAL A 296 10.29 4.61 -4.48
C VAL A 296 9.16 3.68 -4.92
N SER A 297 9.47 2.54 -5.51
CA SER A 297 8.48 1.53 -5.90
C SER A 297 7.73 0.94 -4.69
N ASN A 298 8.44 0.72 -3.58
CA ASN A 298 7.82 0.25 -2.34
C ASN A 298 6.88 1.31 -1.74
N LEU A 299 7.21 2.61 -1.85
CA LEU A 299 6.34 3.70 -1.39
C LEU A 299 5.11 3.87 -2.28
N TYR A 300 5.26 3.65 -3.58
CA TYR A 300 4.12 3.64 -4.52
C TYR A 300 3.15 2.48 -4.26
N ASN A 301 3.67 1.33 -3.77
CA ASN A 301 2.89 0.16 -3.34
C ASN A 301 1.80 -0.26 -4.33
N ASP A 302 2.15 -0.36 -5.63
CA ASP A 302 1.25 -0.70 -6.73
C ASP A 302 -0.02 0.20 -6.83
N GLY A 303 0.11 1.47 -6.49
CA GLY A 303 -0.99 2.44 -6.51
C GLY A 303 -1.89 2.40 -5.27
N LEU A 304 -1.46 1.69 -4.23
CA LEU A 304 -2.14 1.67 -2.94
C LEU A 304 -1.44 2.61 -1.96
N PRO A 305 -2.17 3.43 -1.20
CA PRO A 305 -1.59 4.28 -0.15
C PRO A 305 -0.72 3.46 0.80
N PHE A 306 0.43 4.01 1.19
CA PHE A 306 1.34 3.36 2.14
C PHE A 306 0.73 3.42 3.54
N ASN A 307 0.75 2.30 4.27
CA ASN A 307 0.41 2.26 5.68
C ASN A 307 1.70 2.09 6.49
N PRO A 308 2.25 3.17 7.10
CA PRO A 308 3.40 3.03 7.99
C PRO A 308 2.98 2.20 9.21
N GLN A 309 3.70 1.10 9.46
CA GLN A 309 3.53 0.28 10.66
C GLN A 309 4.07 1.01 11.89
#